data_6b6de5c1a143dff5d0b302d1b0d5c335
#
_entry.id   6b6de5c1a143dff5d0b302d1b0d5c335
#
_cell.length_a   1.000
_cell.length_b   1.000
_cell.length_c   1.000
_cell.angle_alpha   90.00
_cell.angle_beta   90.00
_cell.angle_gamma   90.00
#
_symmetry.space_group_name_H-M   'P 1'
#
loop_
_entity.id
_entity.type
_entity.pdbx_description
1 polymer ?
#
loop_
_entity_poly.entity_id
_entity_poly.type
_entity_poly.pdbx_seq_one_letter_code
_entity_poly.pdbx_strand_id
1 'polypeptide(L)'
;RTAAVQKMSAAAQALQQQNFPNKDAVFAEFQNAIRTADSYRVKADTAVGKAKAERDDDTVKNLFKALTDLTLSAQKVWSAVLANTSDLDPELARLSAVRVLGWNLRDIAGYERSHVAAAISAQTPIPADKLAAIGEIRSQIALMWRFLQINLRGNEHPALSKGLQLAK
;
A
#
# COMPACT_ATOMS: atom_id res chain seq x y z
N ARG A 1 10.06 -11.27 8.12
CA ARG A 1 10.39 -9.86 8.35
C ARG A 1 11.72 -9.48 7.68
N THR A 2 12.81 -10.14 8.02
CA THR A 2 14.15 -9.89 7.46
C THR A 2 14.19 -10.04 5.93
N ALA A 3 13.55 -11.09 5.39
CA ALA A 3 13.49 -11.31 3.94
C ALA A 3 12.72 -10.20 3.17
N ALA A 4 11.68 -9.61 3.76
CA ALA A 4 10.96 -8.50 3.13
C ALA A 4 11.81 -7.22 3.07
N VAL A 5 12.52 -6.91 4.16
CA VAL A 5 13.44 -5.76 4.21
C VAL A 5 14.58 -5.94 3.22
N GLN A 6 15.18 -7.15 3.14
CA GLN A 6 16.23 -7.45 2.17
C GLN A 6 15.76 -7.29 0.73
N LYS A 7 14.56 -7.80 0.39
CA LYS A 7 13.97 -7.63 -0.96
C LYS A 7 13.71 -6.16 -1.28
N MET A 8 13.22 -5.39 -0.32
CA MET A 8 12.98 -3.95 -0.49
C MET A 8 14.29 -3.19 -0.72
N SER A 9 15.33 -3.49 0.05
CA SER A 9 16.66 -2.88 -0.12
C SER A 9 17.28 -3.24 -1.47
N ALA A 10 17.20 -4.50 -1.90
CA ALA A 10 17.70 -4.93 -3.21
C ALA A 10 16.94 -4.25 -4.36
N ALA A 11 15.61 -4.13 -4.27
CA ALA A 11 14.81 -3.42 -5.25
C ALA A 11 15.18 -1.93 -5.30
N ALA A 12 15.37 -1.28 -4.15
CA ALA A 12 15.79 0.11 -4.07
C ALA A 12 17.17 0.32 -4.73
N GLN A 13 18.13 -0.56 -4.48
CA GLN A 13 19.46 -0.51 -5.12
C GLN A 13 19.38 -0.68 -6.64
N ALA A 14 18.60 -1.63 -7.13
CA ALA A 14 18.39 -1.82 -8.57
C ALA A 14 17.77 -0.59 -9.23
N LEU A 15 16.78 0.03 -8.58
CA LEU A 15 16.13 1.24 -9.07
C LEU A 15 17.05 2.47 -9.04
N GLN A 16 17.99 2.55 -8.10
CA GLN A 16 18.98 3.62 -8.05
C GLN A 16 19.90 3.64 -9.29
N GLN A 17 20.08 2.52 -9.95
CA GLN A 17 20.87 2.44 -11.18
C GLN A 17 20.11 2.92 -12.43
N GLN A 18 18.77 3.04 -12.32
CA GLN A 18 17.95 3.55 -13.42
C GLN A 18 17.99 5.09 -13.47
N ASN A 19 17.84 5.63 -14.68
CA ASN A 19 17.76 7.09 -14.86
C ASN A 19 16.29 7.48 -15.08
N PHE A 20 15.76 8.33 -14.18
CA PHE A 20 14.39 8.86 -14.28
C PHE A 20 14.30 10.25 -13.59
N PRO A 21 13.29 11.07 -13.95
CA PRO A 21 13.15 12.41 -13.40
C PRO A 21 12.97 12.40 -11.87
N ASN A 22 13.57 13.40 -11.20
CA ASN A 22 13.49 13.60 -9.75
C ASN A 22 13.99 12.42 -8.90
N LYS A 23 14.78 11.52 -9.47
CA LYS A 23 15.28 10.31 -8.83
C LYS A 23 15.80 10.55 -7.41
N ASP A 24 16.73 11.50 -7.24
CA ASP A 24 17.40 11.72 -5.96
C ASP A 24 16.41 12.20 -4.88
N ALA A 25 15.48 13.07 -5.22
CA ALA A 25 14.47 13.57 -4.29
C ALA A 25 13.50 12.45 -3.86
N VAL A 26 13.03 11.64 -4.81
CA VAL A 26 12.10 10.54 -4.55
C VAL A 26 12.76 9.45 -3.71
N PHE A 27 14.04 9.13 -3.97
CA PHE A 27 14.79 8.18 -3.15
C PHE A 27 15.11 8.71 -1.76
N ALA A 28 15.45 9.99 -1.62
CA ALA A 28 15.69 10.59 -0.31
C ALA A 28 14.44 10.52 0.57
N GLU A 29 13.26 10.83 0.01
CA GLU A 29 11.97 10.69 0.71
C GLU A 29 11.73 9.23 1.12
N PHE A 30 11.92 8.27 0.20
CA PHE A 30 11.72 6.85 0.49
C PHE A 30 12.67 6.32 1.57
N GLN A 31 13.96 6.66 1.49
CA GLN A 31 14.93 6.28 2.53
C GLN A 31 14.60 6.88 3.89
N ASN A 32 14.13 8.13 3.93
CA ASN A 32 13.67 8.76 5.17
C ASN A 32 12.47 8.03 5.76
N ALA A 33 11.49 7.67 4.92
CA ALA A 33 10.32 6.90 5.34
C ALA A 33 10.70 5.52 5.91
N ILE A 34 11.68 4.82 5.30
CA ILE A 34 12.23 3.56 5.85
C ILE A 34 12.78 3.78 7.26
N ARG A 35 13.67 4.77 7.44
CA ARG A 35 14.29 5.05 8.76
C ARG A 35 13.23 5.38 9.81
N THR A 36 12.24 6.17 9.44
CA THR A 36 11.14 6.56 10.34
C THR A 36 10.30 5.35 10.74
N ALA A 37 9.92 4.51 9.77
CA ALA A 37 9.16 3.29 10.03
C ALA A 37 9.93 2.30 10.92
N ASP A 38 11.23 2.12 10.70
CA ASP A 38 12.07 1.24 11.51
C ASP A 38 12.21 1.78 12.95
N SER A 39 12.36 3.10 13.13
CA SER A 39 12.41 3.72 14.46
C SER A 39 11.12 3.44 15.26
N TYR A 40 9.94 3.64 14.63
CA TYR A 40 8.67 3.37 15.31
C TYR A 40 8.41 1.87 15.52
N ARG A 41 8.92 1.00 14.65
CA ARG A 41 8.87 -0.45 14.87
C ARG A 41 9.62 -0.87 16.12
N VAL A 42 10.83 -0.36 16.34
CA VAL A 42 11.60 -0.66 17.55
C VAL A 42 10.84 -0.24 18.82
N LYS A 43 10.23 0.96 18.78
CA LYS A 43 9.38 1.45 19.89
C LYS A 43 8.16 0.54 20.11
N ALA A 44 7.49 0.12 19.03
CA ALA A 44 6.33 -0.75 19.12
C ALA A 44 6.70 -2.15 19.62
N ASP A 45 7.82 -2.73 19.17
CA ASP A 45 8.32 -4.02 19.66
C ASP A 45 8.59 -3.97 21.18
N THR A 46 9.13 -2.85 21.66
CA THR A 46 9.31 -2.61 23.10
C THR A 46 7.97 -2.47 23.83
N ALA A 47 7.01 -1.76 23.24
CA ALA A 47 5.69 -1.56 23.84
C ALA A 47 4.87 -2.85 23.93
N VAL A 48 5.01 -3.77 22.97
CA VAL A 48 4.31 -5.08 23.00
C VAL A 48 4.70 -5.91 24.22
N GLY A 49 5.92 -5.79 24.72
CA GLY A 49 6.39 -6.46 25.95
C GLY A 49 5.79 -5.90 27.25
N LYS A 50 5.10 -4.76 27.20
CA LYS A 50 4.48 -4.12 28.36
C LYS A 50 3.02 -4.53 28.55
N ALA A 51 2.48 -4.40 29.76
CA ALA A 51 1.05 -4.53 30.00
C ALA A 51 0.26 -3.49 29.20
N LYS A 52 -0.97 -3.83 28.78
CA LYS A 52 -1.79 -2.96 27.90
C LYS A 52 -1.94 -1.53 28.46
N ALA A 53 -2.14 -1.40 29.77
CA ALA A 53 -2.29 -0.10 30.44
C ALA A 53 -1.00 0.77 30.46
N GLU A 54 0.15 0.17 30.20
CA GLU A 54 1.44 0.84 30.20
C GLU A 54 1.93 1.19 28.80
N ARG A 55 1.13 0.87 27.78
CA ARG A 55 1.47 1.13 26.37
C ARG A 55 1.08 2.55 26.02
N ASP A 56 2.00 3.24 25.40
CA ASP A 56 1.76 4.56 24.83
C ASP A 56 0.94 4.45 23.52
N ASP A 57 -0.27 5.01 23.53
CA ASP A 57 -1.18 5.01 22.38
C ASP A 57 -0.59 5.77 21.17
N ASP A 58 0.24 6.79 21.42
CA ASP A 58 0.90 7.55 20.38
C ASP A 58 1.94 6.71 19.61
N THR A 59 2.57 5.73 20.25
CA THR A 59 3.49 4.81 19.58
C THR A 59 2.78 4.00 18.49
N VAL A 60 1.58 3.48 18.77
CA VAL A 60 0.79 2.72 17.78
C VAL A 60 0.35 3.63 16.64
N LYS A 61 -0.20 4.80 16.96
CA LYS A 61 -0.66 5.77 15.97
C LYS A 61 0.47 6.24 15.05
N ASN A 62 1.63 6.56 15.62
CA ASN A 62 2.78 7.00 14.85
C ASN A 62 3.41 5.88 14.01
N LEU A 63 3.39 4.62 14.49
CA LEU A 63 3.79 3.47 13.69
C LEU A 63 2.88 3.32 12.46
N PHE A 64 1.55 3.39 12.63
CA PHE A 64 0.62 3.32 11.49
C PHE A 64 0.88 4.43 10.49
N LYS A 65 1.07 5.67 10.96
CA LYS A 65 1.41 6.80 10.09
C LYS A 65 2.71 6.55 9.33
N ALA A 66 3.78 6.14 10.02
CA ALA A 66 5.08 5.87 9.41
C ALA A 66 5.03 4.74 8.37
N LEU A 67 4.23 3.69 8.59
CA LEU A 67 4.03 2.62 7.62
C LEU A 67 3.22 3.09 6.40
N THR A 68 2.24 3.96 6.60
CA THR A 68 1.49 4.60 5.51
C THR A 68 2.41 5.49 4.67
N ASP A 69 3.19 6.35 5.32
CA ASP A 69 4.14 7.23 4.64
C ASP A 69 5.20 6.42 3.86
N LEU A 70 5.67 5.30 4.40
CA LEU A 70 6.56 4.37 3.70
C LEU A 70 5.90 3.78 2.45
N THR A 71 4.65 3.37 2.54
CA THR A 71 3.90 2.82 1.41
C THR A 71 3.73 3.88 0.31
N LEU A 72 3.33 5.10 0.69
CA LEU A 72 3.16 6.21 -0.24
C LEU A 72 4.48 6.63 -0.91
N SER A 73 5.58 6.66 -0.16
CA SER A 73 6.89 6.98 -0.73
C SER A 73 7.38 5.90 -1.70
N ALA A 74 7.13 4.62 -1.41
CA ALA A 74 7.40 3.53 -2.34
C ALA A 74 6.56 3.63 -3.63
N GLN A 75 5.29 4.04 -3.52
CA GLN A 75 4.44 4.31 -4.69
C GLN A 75 4.97 5.46 -5.53
N LYS A 76 5.50 6.53 -4.91
CA LYS A 76 6.12 7.65 -5.64
C LYS A 76 7.34 7.19 -6.44
N VAL A 77 8.24 6.38 -5.84
CA VAL A 77 9.37 5.79 -6.57
C VAL A 77 8.89 5.00 -7.78
N TRP A 78 7.91 4.12 -7.55
CA TRP A 78 7.34 3.31 -8.62
C TRP A 78 6.72 4.16 -9.74
N SER A 79 5.92 5.17 -9.39
CA SER A 79 5.26 6.05 -10.36
C SER A 79 6.29 6.85 -11.20
N ALA A 80 7.37 7.31 -10.56
CA ALA A 80 8.45 8.02 -11.26
C ALA A 80 9.17 7.12 -12.28
N VAL A 81 9.42 5.86 -11.91
CA VAL A 81 10.00 4.86 -12.84
C VAL A 81 9.06 4.58 -14.00
N LEU A 82 7.76 4.39 -13.71
CA LEU A 82 6.77 4.10 -14.75
C LEU A 82 6.58 5.24 -15.73
N ALA A 83 6.55 6.48 -15.25
CA ALA A 83 6.43 7.65 -16.12
C ALA A 83 7.54 7.69 -17.17
N ASN A 84 8.73 7.19 -16.83
CA ASN A 84 9.87 7.12 -17.76
C ASN A 84 9.81 5.92 -18.72
N THR A 85 9.03 4.89 -18.42
CA THR A 85 8.92 3.68 -19.26
C THR A 85 7.67 3.65 -20.13
N SER A 86 6.66 4.46 -19.81
CA SER A 86 5.38 4.50 -20.52
C SER A 86 5.52 4.87 -22.01
N ASP A 87 6.49 5.71 -22.33
CA ASP A 87 6.75 6.16 -23.71
C ASP A 87 7.50 5.10 -24.54
N LEU A 88 8.08 4.10 -23.87
CA LEU A 88 8.91 3.08 -24.52
C LEU A 88 8.10 1.84 -24.91
N ASP A 89 7.09 1.46 -24.13
CA ASP A 89 6.29 0.27 -24.33
C ASP A 89 4.85 0.46 -23.84
N PRO A 90 3.88 0.66 -24.75
CA PRO A 90 2.46 0.85 -24.41
C PRO A 90 1.84 -0.34 -23.64
N GLU A 91 2.27 -1.57 -23.93
CA GLU A 91 1.75 -2.76 -23.23
C GLU A 91 2.27 -2.79 -21.78
N LEU A 92 3.53 -2.48 -21.56
CA LEU A 92 4.10 -2.34 -20.23
C LEU A 92 3.40 -1.22 -19.43
N ALA A 93 3.11 -0.08 -20.08
CA ALA A 93 2.35 1.00 -19.48
C ALA A 93 0.95 0.54 -19.03
N ARG A 94 0.24 -0.18 -19.88
CA ARG A 94 -1.09 -0.73 -19.59
C ARG A 94 -1.07 -1.72 -18.44
N LEU A 95 -0.16 -2.68 -18.45
CA LEU A 95 -0.01 -3.67 -17.37
C LEU A 95 0.36 -3.01 -16.04
N SER A 96 1.14 -1.96 -16.10
CA SER A 96 1.52 -1.16 -14.95
C SER A 96 0.33 -0.39 -14.35
N ALA A 97 -0.54 0.17 -15.20
CA ALA A 97 -1.79 0.80 -14.77
C ALA A 97 -2.72 -0.22 -14.06
N VAL A 98 -2.86 -1.41 -14.64
CA VAL A 98 -3.64 -2.52 -14.03
C VAL A 98 -3.07 -2.89 -12.65
N ARG A 99 -1.74 -2.98 -12.53
CA ARG A 99 -1.06 -3.25 -11.25
C ARG A 99 -1.33 -2.16 -10.21
N VAL A 100 -1.26 -0.89 -10.61
CA VAL A 100 -1.53 0.24 -9.70
C VAL A 100 -2.98 0.21 -9.24
N LEU A 101 -3.93 -0.02 -10.14
CA LEU A 101 -5.35 -0.18 -9.78
C LEU A 101 -5.57 -1.34 -8.81
N GLY A 102 -4.96 -2.50 -9.05
CA GLY A 102 -5.05 -3.66 -8.16
C GLY A 102 -4.45 -3.39 -6.78
N TRP A 103 -3.32 -2.68 -6.73
CA TRP A 103 -2.71 -2.27 -5.48
C TRP A 103 -3.60 -1.32 -4.69
N ASN A 104 -4.12 -0.27 -5.31
CA ASN A 104 -4.99 0.71 -4.66
C ASN A 104 -6.29 0.06 -4.18
N LEU A 105 -6.88 -0.84 -4.97
CA LEU A 105 -8.06 -1.63 -4.58
C LEU A 105 -7.80 -2.43 -3.30
N ARG A 106 -6.67 -3.16 -3.24
CA ARG A 106 -6.25 -3.92 -2.06
C ARG A 106 -6.05 -3.02 -0.84
N ASP A 107 -5.44 -1.85 -1.03
CA ASP A 107 -5.13 -0.91 0.05
C ASP A 107 -6.41 -0.33 0.64
N ILE A 108 -7.31 0.16 -0.21
CA ILE A 108 -8.61 0.71 0.21
C ILE A 108 -9.47 -0.36 0.90
N ALA A 109 -9.51 -1.59 0.39
CA ALA A 109 -10.18 -2.71 1.07
C ALA A 109 -9.55 -3.04 2.43
N GLY A 110 -8.24 -2.78 2.58
CA GLY A 110 -7.54 -2.87 3.86
C GLY A 110 -8.07 -1.89 4.91
N TYR A 111 -8.43 -0.67 4.52
CA TYR A 111 -9.03 0.32 5.43
C TYR A 111 -10.40 -0.13 5.96
N GLU A 112 -11.29 -0.62 5.08
CA GLU A 112 -12.58 -1.17 5.51
C GLU A 112 -12.38 -2.28 6.55
N ARG A 113 -11.52 -3.24 6.25
CA ARG A 113 -11.19 -4.34 7.16
C ARG A 113 -10.65 -3.84 8.51
N SER A 114 -9.84 -2.79 8.50
CA SER A 114 -9.27 -2.22 9.73
C SER A 114 -10.33 -1.62 10.64
N HIS A 115 -11.35 -0.95 10.10
CA HIS A 115 -12.48 -0.44 10.89
C HIS A 115 -13.30 -1.56 11.54
N VAL A 116 -13.57 -2.63 10.78
CA VAL A 116 -14.28 -3.80 11.30
C VAL A 116 -13.46 -4.51 12.38
N ALA A 117 -12.16 -4.74 12.12
CA ALA A 117 -11.27 -5.38 13.07
C ALA A 117 -11.14 -4.60 14.38
N ALA A 118 -11.09 -3.26 14.31
CA ALA A 118 -11.04 -2.39 15.47
C ALA A 118 -12.31 -2.52 16.33
N ALA A 119 -13.51 -2.54 15.73
CA ALA A 119 -14.77 -2.70 16.42
C ALA A 119 -14.87 -4.07 17.10
N ILE A 120 -14.47 -5.14 16.41
CA ILE A 120 -14.43 -6.49 16.97
C ILE A 120 -13.47 -6.55 18.17
N SER A 121 -12.27 -6.00 18.03
CA SER A 121 -11.26 -5.97 19.10
C SER A 121 -11.70 -5.16 20.31
N ALA A 122 -12.45 -4.08 20.10
CA ALA A 122 -13.00 -3.25 21.16
C ALA A 122 -14.31 -3.81 21.75
N GLN A 123 -14.92 -4.80 21.12
CA GLN A 123 -16.26 -5.32 21.46
C GLN A 123 -17.32 -4.20 21.50
N THR A 124 -17.21 -3.23 20.62
CA THR A 124 -18.12 -2.08 20.51
C THR A 124 -18.70 -1.98 19.11
N PRO A 125 -19.94 -1.49 18.96
CA PRO A 125 -20.49 -1.19 17.63
C PRO A 125 -19.62 -0.19 16.87
N ILE A 126 -19.63 -0.29 15.55
CA ILE A 126 -18.94 0.70 14.70
C ILE A 126 -19.68 2.03 14.83
N PRO A 127 -19.01 3.14 15.20
CA PRO A 127 -19.62 4.47 15.28
C PRO A 127 -20.26 4.92 13.95
N ALA A 128 -21.31 5.73 14.00
CA ALA A 128 -22.06 6.15 12.81
C ALA A 128 -21.19 6.90 11.77
N ASP A 129 -20.25 7.73 12.22
CA ASP A 129 -19.29 8.43 11.35
C ASP A 129 -18.37 7.43 10.64
N LYS A 130 -17.98 6.35 11.28
CA LYS A 130 -17.18 5.28 10.69
C LYS A 130 -17.98 4.40 9.74
N LEU A 131 -19.28 4.19 10.01
CA LEU A 131 -20.16 3.51 9.06
C LEU A 131 -20.32 4.30 7.77
N ALA A 132 -20.45 5.62 7.84
CA ALA A 132 -20.49 6.50 6.66
C ALA A 132 -19.16 6.38 5.85
N ALA A 133 -18.02 6.46 6.53
CA ALA A 133 -16.71 6.30 5.90
C ALA A 133 -16.54 4.91 5.23
N ILE A 134 -17.03 3.84 5.85
CA ILE A 134 -17.05 2.50 5.26
C ILE A 134 -17.92 2.47 3.99
N GLY A 135 -19.07 3.18 3.97
CA GLY A 135 -19.92 3.31 2.80
C GLY A 135 -19.20 3.97 1.62
N GLU A 136 -18.45 5.04 1.88
CA GLU A 136 -17.61 5.71 0.89
C GLU A 136 -16.51 4.79 0.37
N ILE A 137 -15.80 4.10 1.26
CA ILE A 137 -14.77 3.11 0.93
C ILE A 137 -15.32 2.03 0.01
N ARG A 138 -16.49 1.47 0.30
CA ARG A 138 -17.16 0.45 -0.54
C ARG A 138 -17.48 0.98 -1.93
N SER A 139 -17.94 2.22 -2.01
CA SER A 139 -18.20 2.87 -3.30
C SER A 139 -16.93 3.04 -4.13
N GLN A 140 -15.82 3.42 -3.49
CA GLN A 140 -14.51 3.51 -4.13
C GLN A 140 -14.02 2.13 -4.59
N ILE A 141 -14.15 1.09 -3.76
CA ILE A 141 -13.81 -0.30 -4.12
C ILE A 141 -14.58 -0.73 -5.35
N ALA A 142 -15.90 -0.51 -5.38
CA ALA A 142 -16.74 -0.89 -6.51
C ALA A 142 -16.34 -0.18 -7.81
N LEU A 143 -16.03 1.12 -7.72
CA LEU A 143 -15.57 1.91 -8.86
C LEU A 143 -14.21 1.41 -9.38
N MET A 144 -13.24 1.20 -8.50
CA MET A 144 -11.91 0.74 -8.87
C MET A 144 -11.95 -0.68 -9.44
N TRP A 145 -12.80 -1.54 -8.88
CA TRP A 145 -13.03 -2.88 -9.41
C TRP A 145 -13.57 -2.83 -10.84
N ARG A 146 -14.52 -1.93 -11.11
CA ARG A 146 -15.05 -1.72 -12.46
C ARG A 146 -13.97 -1.23 -13.43
N PHE A 147 -13.13 -0.28 -13.01
CA PHE A 147 -12.00 0.17 -13.83
C PHE A 147 -11.00 -0.95 -14.11
N LEU A 148 -10.68 -1.75 -13.10
CA LEU A 148 -9.79 -2.90 -13.26
C LEU A 148 -10.35 -3.87 -14.29
N GLN A 149 -11.64 -4.22 -14.20
CA GLN A 149 -12.30 -5.10 -15.15
C GLN A 149 -12.29 -4.54 -16.58
N ILE A 150 -12.50 -3.23 -16.75
CA ILE A 150 -12.45 -2.59 -18.07
C ILE A 150 -11.05 -2.68 -18.67
N ASN A 151 -10.01 -2.40 -17.89
CA ASN A 151 -8.62 -2.45 -18.35
C ASN A 151 -8.10 -3.88 -18.61
N LEU A 152 -8.76 -4.89 -18.04
CA LEU A 152 -8.44 -6.29 -18.27
C LEU A 152 -9.21 -6.92 -19.44
N ARG A 153 -10.25 -6.26 -19.95
CA ARG A 153 -10.99 -6.73 -21.11
C ARG A 153 -10.07 -6.78 -22.35
N GLY A 154 -10.14 -7.87 -23.07
CA GLY A 154 -9.29 -8.10 -24.23
C GLY A 154 -7.86 -8.55 -23.91
N ASN A 155 -7.55 -8.76 -22.64
CA ASN A 155 -6.30 -9.38 -22.24
C ASN A 155 -6.55 -10.84 -21.88
N GLU A 156 -6.19 -11.72 -22.79
CA GLU A 156 -6.37 -13.18 -22.65
C GLU A 156 -5.24 -13.84 -21.84
N HIS A 157 -4.42 -13.08 -21.13
CA HIS A 157 -3.33 -13.68 -20.35
C HIS A 157 -3.90 -14.61 -19.25
N PRO A 158 -3.59 -15.93 -19.28
CA PRO A 158 -4.24 -16.93 -18.42
C PRO A 158 -4.15 -16.63 -16.93
N ALA A 159 -3.03 -16.04 -16.48
CA ALA A 159 -2.83 -15.68 -15.08
C ALA A 159 -3.78 -14.56 -14.61
N LEU A 160 -4.08 -13.58 -15.48
CA LEU A 160 -5.02 -12.50 -15.17
C LEU A 160 -6.46 -13.02 -15.14
N SER A 161 -6.84 -13.86 -16.11
CA SER A 161 -8.16 -14.50 -16.15
C SER A 161 -8.41 -15.37 -14.90
N LYS A 162 -7.41 -16.16 -14.48
CA LYS A 162 -7.48 -16.96 -13.26
C LYS A 162 -7.60 -16.07 -12.01
N GLY A 163 -6.83 -14.98 -11.93
CA GLY A 163 -6.91 -14.04 -10.82
C GLY A 163 -8.28 -13.39 -10.69
N LEU A 164 -8.91 -13.00 -11.80
CA LEU A 164 -10.27 -12.44 -11.82
C LEU A 164 -11.35 -13.45 -11.39
N GLN A 165 -11.18 -14.72 -11.71
CA GLN A 165 -12.11 -15.78 -11.28
C GLN A 165 -12.02 -16.03 -9.77
N LEU A 166 -10.82 -15.96 -9.19
CA LEU A 166 -10.60 -16.14 -7.76
C LEU A 166 -11.06 -14.95 -6.90
N ALA A 167 -11.26 -13.79 -7.52
CA ALA A 167 -11.66 -12.55 -6.85
C ALA A 167 -13.19 -12.31 -6.89
N LYS A 168 -13.97 -13.22 -7.49
CA LYS A 168 -15.44 -13.23 -7.46
C LYS A 168 -15.94 -13.99 -6.24
#